data_bce5a05f58f7e8324f8cc5b7a60475f6
#
_entry.id   bce5a05f58f7e8324f8cc5b7a60475f6
#
_cell.length_a   1.000
_cell.length_b   1.000
_cell.length_c   1.000
_cell.angle_alpha   90.00
_cell.angle_beta   90.00
_cell.angle_gamma   90.00
#
_symmetry.space_group_name_H-M   'P 1'
#
loop_
_entity.id
_entity.type
_entity.pdbx_description
1 polymer ?
#
loop_
_entity_poly.entity_id
_entity_poly.type
_entity_poly.pdbx_seq_one_letter_code
_entity_poly.pdbx_strand_id
1 'polypeptide(L)'
;MLVISGYNVSYSKIIFNIRMIQTLSAFWQFLKKPKPLKLSKDNKSLWRDMLWLLILDLLFAGLVITTYCILVDFKIIKEYVQEIDILKKYGLTVTLLLVCILAPVLEEFLFRWHLRKKYLPIYFVCFTLGLISNYFIKSSFLTWPVYIFFLFVALIISGYFKRIDIRKRLVFQQKSFSYLFYYSAIIFGLIHLGNIKGLTLSDPAFILFVISQTFTGISLGFIRVKYGLGYSILLHGFFNFILVLLTVFFC
;
A
#
# COMPACT_ATOMS: atom_id res chain seq x y z
N MET A 1 -21.96 12.81 -45.73
CA MET A 1 -20.75 12.91 -44.89
C MET A 1 -21.12 12.84 -43.40
N LEU A 2 -21.81 11.81 -42.93
CA LEU A 2 -22.37 11.72 -41.56
C LEU A 2 -22.35 10.30 -40.97
N VAL A 3 -21.50 9.37 -41.50
CA VAL A 3 -21.43 7.95 -41.04
C VAL A 3 -20.12 7.61 -40.31
N ILE A 4 -19.15 8.53 -40.23
CA ILE A 4 -17.82 8.24 -39.65
C ILE A 4 -17.77 8.45 -38.12
N SER A 5 -18.70 9.18 -37.50
CA SER A 5 -18.61 9.47 -36.05
C SER A 5 -19.08 8.31 -35.14
N GLY A 6 -20.02 7.48 -35.58
CA GLY A 6 -20.54 6.37 -34.78
C GLY A 6 -19.57 5.16 -34.64
N TYR A 7 -18.79 4.88 -35.69
CA TYR A 7 -17.83 3.76 -35.69
C TYR A 7 -16.62 4.04 -34.80
N ASN A 8 -16.13 5.28 -34.76
CA ASN A 8 -14.99 5.66 -33.91
C ASN A 8 -15.31 5.60 -32.41
N VAL A 9 -16.54 5.95 -32.01
CA VAL A 9 -16.96 5.86 -30.60
C VAL A 9 -17.11 4.41 -30.14
N SER A 10 -17.62 3.52 -30.98
CA SER A 10 -17.72 2.09 -30.64
C SER A 10 -16.36 1.41 -30.55
N TYR A 11 -15.45 1.71 -31.47
CA TYR A 11 -14.10 1.13 -31.49
C TYR A 11 -13.26 1.61 -30.28
N SER A 12 -13.33 2.86 -29.91
CA SER A 12 -12.63 3.39 -28.72
C SER A 12 -13.15 2.79 -27.42
N LYS A 13 -14.45 2.57 -27.28
CA LYS A 13 -15.04 1.88 -26.12
C LYS A 13 -14.60 0.43 -26.02
N ILE A 14 -14.54 -0.28 -27.12
CA ILE A 14 -14.08 -1.69 -27.16
C ILE A 14 -12.60 -1.77 -26.73
N ILE A 15 -11.74 -0.91 -27.28
CA ILE A 15 -10.31 -0.86 -26.93
C ILE A 15 -10.11 -0.51 -25.45
N PHE A 16 -10.88 0.47 -24.93
CA PHE A 16 -10.85 0.88 -23.54
C PHE A 16 -11.23 -0.27 -22.61
N ASN A 17 -12.32 -0.98 -22.91
CA ASN A 17 -12.76 -2.14 -22.12
C ASN A 17 -11.75 -3.28 -22.14
N ILE A 18 -11.16 -3.59 -23.29
CA ILE A 18 -10.12 -4.63 -23.40
C ILE A 18 -8.90 -4.28 -22.55
N ARG A 19 -8.47 -3.02 -22.56
CA ARG A 19 -7.31 -2.56 -21.78
C ARG A 19 -7.55 -2.61 -20.27
N MET A 20 -8.73 -2.21 -19.82
CA MET A 20 -9.15 -2.34 -18.42
C MET A 20 -9.13 -3.80 -17.97
N ILE A 21 -9.81 -4.68 -18.72
CA ILE A 21 -9.91 -6.10 -18.39
C ILE A 21 -8.53 -6.77 -18.31
N GLN A 22 -7.60 -6.40 -19.18
CA GLN A 22 -6.23 -6.91 -19.14
C GLN A 22 -5.51 -6.57 -17.83
N THR A 23 -5.61 -5.32 -17.36
CA THR A 23 -4.99 -4.90 -16.08
C THR A 23 -5.64 -5.59 -14.91
N LEU A 24 -6.97 -5.56 -14.81
CA LEU A 24 -7.70 -6.16 -13.71
C LEU A 24 -7.51 -7.68 -13.65
N SER A 25 -7.50 -8.34 -14.80
CA SER A 25 -7.23 -9.79 -14.88
C SER A 25 -5.80 -10.12 -14.43
N ALA A 26 -4.80 -9.35 -14.88
CA ALA A 26 -3.41 -9.54 -14.48
C ALA A 26 -3.22 -9.30 -12.97
N PHE A 27 -3.84 -8.26 -12.43
CA PHE A 27 -3.84 -7.95 -11.01
C PHE A 27 -4.52 -9.07 -10.21
N TRP A 28 -5.71 -9.49 -10.60
CA TRP A 28 -6.44 -10.58 -9.95
C TRP A 28 -5.70 -11.93 -9.97
N GLN A 29 -5.09 -12.27 -11.11
CA GLN A 29 -4.26 -13.48 -11.21
C GLN A 29 -3.05 -13.42 -10.29
N PHE A 30 -2.41 -12.24 -10.18
CA PHE A 30 -1.32 -12.02 -9.25
C PHE A 30 -1.80 -12.16 -7.80
N LEU A 31 -2.96 -11.61 -7.44
CA LEU A 31 -3.51 -11.71 -6.09
C LEU A 31 -3.80 -13.17 -5.68
N LYS A 32 -4.26 -14.01 -6.58
CA LYS A 32 -4.49 -15.44 -6.26
C LYS A 32 -3.22 -16.15 -5.81
N LYS A 33 -2.06 -15.78 -6.37
CA LYS A 33 -0.77 -16.38 -6.05
C LYS A 33 0.36 -15.38 -6.30
N PRO A 34 0.59 -14.43 -5.37
CA PRO A 34 1.70 -13.50 -5.49
C PRO A 34 3.03 -14.22 -5.63
N LYS A 35 3.83 -13.81 -6.61
CA LYS A 35 5.16 -14.37 -6.87
C LYS A 35 6.11 -13.28 -7.37
N PRO A 36 7.43 -13.44 -7.20
CA PRO A 36 8.39 -12.55 -7.83
C PRO A 36 8.20 -12.55 -9.34
N LEU A 37 8.06 -11.36 -9.94
CA LEU A 37 7.94 -11.20 -11.39
C LEU A 37 9.24 -10.65 -11.96
N LYS A 38 9.54 -10.96 -13.23
CA LYS A 38 10.57 -10.24 -13.99
C LYS A 38 10.09 -8.81 -14.18
N LEU A 39 10.99 -7.83 -14.02
CA LEU A 39 10.64 -6.42 -14.26
C LEU A 39 10.21 -6.24 -15.72
N SER A 40 9.01 -5.70 -15.88
CA SER A 40 8.52 -5.30 -17.21
C SER A 40 9.17 -3.99 -17.62
N LYS A 41 9.62 -3.92 -18.88
CA LYS A 41 10.12 -2.70 -19.52
C LYS A 41 9.10 -2.09 -20.49
N ASP A 42 7.90 -2.67 -20.58
CA ASP A 42 6.84 -2.19 -21.47
C ASP A 42 6.14 -0.96 -20.86
N ASN A 43 6.49 0.21 -21.39
CA ASN A 43 5.92 1.48 -20.95
C ASN A 43 4.41 1.59 -21.22
N LYS A 44 3.90 0.96 -22.29
CA LYS A 44 2.46 1.02 -22.59
C LYS A 44 1.63 0.27 -21.55
N SER A 45 2.10 -0.91 -21.14
CA SER A 45 1.43 -1.66 -20.07
C SER A 45 1.61 -1.00 -18.71
N LEU A 46 2.74 -0.35 -18.45
CA LEU A 46 3.00 0.40 -17.23
C LEU A 46 1.95 1.50 -16.98
N TRP A 47 1.84 2.46 -17.91
CA TRP A 47 0.92 3.59 -17.75
C TRP A 47 -0.54 3.15 -17.71
N ARG A 48 -0.88 2.14 -18.50
CA ARG A 48 -2.20 1.50 -18.44
C ARG A 48 -2.49 0.93 -17.06
N ASP A 49 -1.59 0.12 -16.52
CA ASP A 49 -1.77 -0.54 -15.24
C ASP A 49 -1.80 0.48 -14.09
N MET A 50 -0.96 1.51 -14.14
CA MET A 50 -0.98 2.60 -13.17
C MET A 50 -2.32 3.34 -13.17
N LEU A 51 -2.82 3.70 -14.36
CA LEU A 51 -4.11 4.40 -14.49
C LEU A 51 -5.27 3.57 -13.92
N TRP A 52 -5.38 2.30 -14.32
CA TRP A 52 -6.48 1.46 -13.88
C TRP A 52 -6.42 1.10 -12.41
N LEU A 53 -5.22 0.93 -11.85
CA LEU A 53 -5.07 0.70 -10.42
C LEU A 53 -5.33 1.97 -9.61
N LEU A 54 -4.93 3.14 -10.11
CA LEU A 54 -5.28 4.43 -9.48
C LEU A 54 -6.81 4.61 -9.41
N ILE A 55 -7.51 4.37 -10.53
CA ILE A 55 -8.97 4.44 -10.56
C ILE A 55 -9.59 3.41 -9.59
N LEU A 56 -9.09 2.19 -9.57
CA LEU A 56 -9.58 1.14 -8.68
C LEU A 56 -9.38 1.50 -7.21
N ASP A 57 -8.21 2.04 -6.85
CA ASP A 57 -7.90 2.46 -5.48
C ASP A 57 -8.79 3.64 -5.05
N LEU A 58 -9.02 4.63 -5.94
CA LEU A 58 -9.92 5.75 -5.65
C LEU A 58 -11.38 5.31 -5.49
N LEU A 59 -11.85 4.40 -6.34
CA LEU A 59 -13.20 3.83 -6.22
C LEU A 59 -13.35 3.04 -4.92
N PHE A 60 -12.33 2.27 -4.55
CA PHE A 60 -12.36 1.49 -3.31
C PHE A 60 -12.31 2.40 -2.08
N ALA A 61 -11.46 3.43 -2.08
CA ALA A 61 -11.41 4.43 -1.02
C ALA A 61 -12.75 5.18 -0.89
N GLY A 62 -13.35 5.59 -2.01
CA GLY A 62 -14.67 6.22 -2.04
C GLY A 62 -15.77 5.32 -1.46
N LEU A 63 -15.77 4.03 -1.81
CA LEU A 63 -16.69 3.05 -1.24
C LEU A 63 -16.54 2.93 0.28
N VAL A 64 -15.29 2.84 0.77
CA VAL A 64 -15.02 2.74 2.21
C VAL A 64 -15.43 4.02 2.93
N ILE A 65 -15.13 5.21 2.39
CA ILE A 65 -15.53 6.50 2.96
C ILE A 65 -17.06 6.61 3.01
N THR A 66 -17.75 6.27 1.93
CA THR A 66 -19.23 6.29 1.89
C THR A 66 -19.82 5.34 2.94
N THR A 67 -19.27 4.13 3.06
CA THR A 67 -19.68 3.15 4.07
C THR A 67 -19.46 3.71 5.47
N TYR A 68 -18.30 4.34 5.72
CA TYR A 68 -17.99 4.98 7.00
C TYR A 68 -19.01 6.08 7.33
N CYS A 69 -19.30 7.00 6.40
CA CYS A 69 -20.27 8.08 6.61
C CYS A 69 -21.65 7.52 6.95
N ILE A 70 -22.13 6.51 6.21
CA ILE A 70 -23.41 5.84 6.51
C ILE A 70 -23.44 5.27 7.91
N LEU A 71 -22.39 4.59 8.36
CA LEU A 71 -22.33 4.00 9.68
C LEU A 71 -22.27 5.04 10.80
N VAL A 72 -21.64 6.20 10.56
CA VAL A 72 -21.65 7.35 11.48
C VAL A 72 -23.05 7.97 11.57
N ASP A 73 -23.70 8.20 10.44
CA ASP A 73 -25.05 8.79 10.37
C ASP A 73 -26.08 7.93 11.09
N PHE A 74 -25.97 6.59 10.96
CA PHE A 74 -26.80 5.63 11.72
C PHE A 74 -26.34 5.45 13.17
N LYS A 75 -25.30 6.16 13.64
CA LYS A 75 -24.74 6.06 15.01
C LYS A 75 -24.26 4.65 15.38
N ILE A 76 -23.89 3.84 14.41
CA ILE A 76 -23.32 2.49 14.61
C ILE A 76 -21.86 2.59 15.05
N ILE A 77 -21.13 3.56 14.52
CA ILE A 77 -19.76 3.89 14.89
C ILE A 77 -19.64 5.37 15.24
N LYS A 78 -18.59 5.72 15.99
CA LYS A 78 -18.27 7.11 16.31
C LYS A 78 -17.63 7.81 15.12
N GLU A 79 -17.78 9.13 15.07
CA GLU A 79 -17.01 9.96 14.17
C GLU A 79 -15.56 10.08 14.65
N TYR A 80 -14.61 9.94 13.74
CA TYR A 80 -13.18 10.02 13.98
C TYR A 80 -12.56 11.13 13.14
N VAL A 81 -11.61 11.84 13.74
CA VAL A 81 -10.84 12.89 13.08
C VAL A 81 -9.39 12.49 12.90
N GLN A 82 -8.72 13.07 11.94
CA GLN A 82 -7.28 12.86 11.77
C GLN A 82 -6.51 13.42 12.97
N GLU A 83 -5.46 12.71 13.40
CA GLU A 83 -4.61 13.12 14.52
C GLU A 83 -3.91 14.45 14.21
N ILE A 84 -3.41 14.62 12.99
CA ILE A 84 -2.76 15.86 12.54
C ILE A 84 -3.37 16.26 11.20
N ASP A 85 -4.07 17.40 11.20
CA ASP A 85 -4.49 18.05 9.98
C ASP A 85 -3.32 18.87 9.41
N ILE A 86 -2.51 18.24 8.57
CA ILE A 86 -1.31 18.84 7.97
C ILE A 86 -1.69 20.05 7.11
N LEU A 87 -2.83 19.97 6.41
CA LEU A 87 -3.30 21.04 5.53
C LEU A 87 -3.61 22.32 6.32
N LYS A 88 -4.36 22.20 7.42
CA LYS A 88 -4.67 23.33 8.31
C LYS A 88 -3.43 23.88 9.01
N LYS A 89 -2.50 22.98 9.38
CA LYS A 89 -1.32 23.38 10.16
C LYS A 89 -0.24 24.05 9.32
N TYR A 90 0.02 23.57 8.11
CA TYR A 90 1.18 23.97 7.31
C TYR A 90 0.83 24.55 5.94
N GLY A 91 -0.44 24.55 5.54
CA GLY A 91 -0.90 25.00 4.24
C GLY A 91 -0.65 24.03 3.09
N LEU A 92 -1.19 24.36 1.92
CA LEU A 92 -1.23 23.47 0.76
C LEU A 92 0.15 23.04 0.24
N THR A 93 1.07 23.99 0.10
CA THR A 93 2.41 23.73 -0.47
C THR A 93 3.17 22.70 0.36
N VAL A 94 3.20 22.88 1.68
CA VAL A 94 3.91 21.96 2.58
C VAL A 94 3.19 20.61 2.62
N THR A 95 1.86 20.60 2.61
CA THR A 95 1.07 19.35 2.52
C THR A 95 1.41 18.56 1.27
N LEU A 96 1.46 19.19 0.10
CA LEU A 96 1.82 18.53 -1.15
C LEU A 96 3.24 17.95 -1.09
N LEU A 97 4.22 18.68 -0.56
CA LEU A 97 5.58 18.18 -0.42
C LEU A 97 5.67 17.00 0.56
N LEU A 98 5.02 17.08 1.71
CA LEU A 98 5.08 16.04 2.73
C LEU A 98 4.27 14.82 2.34
N VAL A 99 3.00 14.99 1.92
CA VAL A 99 2.05 13.90 1.73
C VAL A 99 2.18 13.26 0.34
N CYS A 100 2.51 14.05 -0.71
CA CYS A 100 2.55 13.53 -2.08
C CYS A 100 3.96 13.12 -2.53
N ILE A 101 5.01 13.58 -1.86
CA ILE A 101 6.39 13.28 -2.25
C ILE A 101 7.13 12.55 -1.12
N LEU A 102 7.31 13.18 0.05
CA LEU A 102 8.17 12.65 1.10
C LEU A 102 7.59 11.37 1.72
N ALA A 103 6.33 11.38 2.12
CA ALA A 103 5.69 10.22 2.71
C ALA A 103 5.68 9.02 1.75
N PRO A 104 5.24 9.12 0.46
CA PRO A 104 5.33 8.02 -0.49
C PRO A 104 6.75 7.47 -0.67
N VAL A 105 7.77 8.32 -0.71
CA VAL A 105 9.17 7.86 -0.81
C VAL A 105 9.53 7.02 0.41
N LEU A 106 9.33 7.54 1.63
CA LEU A 106 9.71 6.86 2.87
C LEU A 106 8.92 5.56 3.07
N GLU A 107 7.61 5.60 2.81
CA GLU A 107 6.72 4.46 2.99
C GLU A 107 6.99 3.35 1.99
N GLU A 108 7.22 3.67 0.70
CA GLU A 108 7.55 2.66 -0.29
C GLU A 108 8.94 2.04 -0.04
N PHE A 109 9.90 2.81 0.46
CA PHE A 109 11.18 2.25 0.91
C PHE A 109 10.98 1.30 2.10
N LEU A 110 10.18 1.68 3.08
CA LEU A 110 9.95 0.85 4.27
C LEU A 110 9.17 -0.43 3.93
N PHE A 111 8.04 -0.30 3.24
CA PHE A 111 7.08 -1.39 3.05
C PHE A 111 7.26 -2.20 1.77
N ARG A 112 7.97 -1.73 0.74
CA ARG A 112 8.06 -2.41 -0.57
C ARG A 112 9.47 -2.68 -1.04
N TRP A 113 10.50 -2.00 -0.50
CA TRP A 113 11.87 -2.22 -0.95
C TRP A 113 12.33 -3.66 -0.72
N HIS A 114 11.97 -4.25 0.42
CA HIS A 114 12.31 -5.62 0.80
C HIS A 114 11.72 -6.69 -0.13
N LEU A 115 10.57 -6.44 -0.80
CA LEU A 115 9.89 -7.42 -1.68
C LEU A 115 10.77 -7.96 -2.82
N ARG A 116 11.82 -7.25 -3.19
CA ARG A 116 12.76 -7.67 -4.25
C ARG A 116 14.20 -7.86 -3.75
N LYS A 117 14.39 -8.02 -2.46
CA LYS A 117 15.71 -8.21 -1.85
C LYS A 117 15.80 -9.57 -1.15
N LYS A 118 17.03 -10.12 -1.07
CA LYS A 118 17.23 -11.47 -0.55
C LYS A 118 17.11 -11.57 0.97
N TYR A 119 17.63 -10.59 1.71
CA TYR A 119 17.74 -10.63 3.17
C TYR A 119 16.89 -9.58 3.88
N LEU A 120 16.54 -8.49 3.21
CA LEU A 120 15.75 -7.41 3.79
C LEU A 120 14.37 -7.84 4.32
N PRO A 121 13.69 -8.87 3.77
CA PRO A 121 12.46 -9.37 4.37
C PRO A 121 12.61 -9.78 5.83
N ILE A 122 13.75 -10.35 6.22
CA ILE A 122 14.01 -10.77 7.61
C ILE A 122 14.03 -9.53 8.52
N TYR A 123 14.77 -8.50 8.12
CA TYR A 123 14.84 -7.24 8.88
C TYR A 123 13.50 -6.52 8.94
N PHE A 124 12.74 -6.51 7.84
CA PHE A 124 11.41 -5.92 7.81
C PHE A 124 10.46 -6.62 8.79
N VAL A 125 10.40 -7.95 8.77
CA VAL A 125 9.55 -8.72 9.69
C VAL A 125 9.97 -8.48 11.14
N CYS A 126 11.27 -8.54 11.45
CA CYS A 126 11.74 -8.29 12.81
C CYS A 126 11.46 -6.86 13.28
N PHE A 127 11.66 -5.86 12.40
CA PHE A 127 11.33 -4.47 12.70
C PHE A 127 9.84 -4.27 13.02
N THR A 128 8.95 -4.83 12.19
CA THR A 128 7.51 -4.72 12.41
C THR A 128 7.02 -5.49 13.63
N LEU A 129 7.65 -6.62 13.97
CA LEU A 129 7.41 -7.31 15.24
C LEU A 129 7.83 -6.43 16.43
N GLY A 130 8.94 -5.70 16.31
CA GLY A 130 9.33 -4.69 17.31
C GLY A 130 8.29 -3.58 17.47
N LEU A 131 7.75 -3.05 16.37
CA LEU A 131 6.66 -2.06 16.41
C LEU A 131 5.42 -2.61 17.13
N ILE A 132 4.98 -3.81 16.78
CA ILE A 132 3.82 -4.47 17.39
C ILE A 132 4.07 -4.70 18.89
N SER A 133 5.25 -5.20 19.26
CA SER A 133 5.59 -5.43 20.67
C SER A 133 5.56 -4.13 21.48
N ASN A 134 6.11 -3.05 20.95
CA ASN A 134 6.09 -1.73 21.64
C ASN A 134 4.66 -1.17 21.77
N TYR A 135 3.79 -1.41 20.82
CA TYR A 135 2.37 -1.03 20.93
C TYR A 135 1.69 -1.66 22.13
N PHE A 136 1.98 -2.93 22.44
CA PHE A 136 1.42 -3.64 23.60
C PHE A 136 2.14 -3.33 24.91
N ILE A 137 3.46 -3.21 24.90
CA ILE A 137 4.28 -2.98 26.10
C ILE A 137 4.04 -1.59 26.68
N LYS A 138 3.82 -0.55 25.85
CA LYS A 138 3.54 0.86 26.22
C LYS A 138 4.54 1.47 27.22
N SER A 139 5.78 0.96 27.25
CA SER A 139 6.84 1.45 28.14
C SER A 139 7.90 2.21 27.36
N SER A 140 8.09 3.47 27.68
CA SER A 140 9.16 4.29 27.06
C SER A 140 10.56 3.74 27.33
N PHE A 141 10.79 3.16 28.51
CA PHE A 141 12.06 2.54 28.88
C PHE A 141 12.39 1.28 28.04
N LEU A 142 11.38 0.48 27.70
CA LEU A 142 11.58 -0.76 26.95
C LEU A 142 11.58 -0.57 25.44
N THR A 143 11.29 0.60 24.91
CA THR A 143 11.20 0.86 23.47
C THR A 143 12.49 0.50 22.73
N TRP A 144 13.62 1.04 23.16
CA TRP A 144 14.91 0.75 22.53
C TRP A 144 15.40 -0.68 22.76
N PRO A 145 15.33 -1.26 23.97
CA PRO A 145 15.65 -2.68 24.17
C PRO A 145 14.89 -3.64 23.28
N VAL A 146 13.59 -3.40 23.03
CA VAL A 146 12.78 -4.22 22.13
C VAL A 146 13.31 -4.16 20.68
N TYR A 147 13.60 -2.96 20.15
CA TYR A 147 14.17 -2.86 18.80
C TYR A 147 15.57 -3.49 18.69
N ILE A 148 16.41 -3.30 19.69
CA ILE A 148 17.74 -3.92 19.73
C ILE A 148 17.63 -5.45 19.75
N PHE A 149 16.72 -6.01 20.54
CA PHE A 149 16.44 -7.44 20.57
C PHE A 149 16.02 -7.97 19.19
N PHE A 150 15.04 -7.34 18.53
CA PHE A 150 14.58 -7.77 17.20
C PHE A 150 15.65 -7.56 16.12
N LEU A 151 16.48 -6.53 16.21
CA LEU A 151 17.64 -6.35 15.33
C LEU A 151 18.65 -7.50 15.51
N PHE A 152 18.95 -7.89 16.74
CA PHE A 152 19.84 -9.01 17.04
C PHE A 152 19.28 -10.34 16.49
N VAL A 153 17.98 -10.59 16.67
CA VAL A 153 17.28 -11.74 16.08
C VAL A 153 17.40 -11.72 14.55
N ALA A 154 17.19 -10.56 13.91
CA ALA A 154 17.32 -10.42 12.47
C ALA A 154 18.74 -10.72 11.98
N LEU A 155 19.77 -10.27 12.70
CA LEU A 155 21.17 -10.56 12.39
C LEU A 155 21.48 -12.06 12.48
N ILE A 156 21.01 -12.75 13.53
CA ILE A 156 21.19 -14.20 13.70
C ILE A 156 20.51 -14.94 12.55
N ILE A 157 19.23 -14.67 12.30
CA ILE A 157 18.45 -15.34 11.24
C ILE A 157 19.07 -15.08 9.86
N SER A 158 19.45 -13.84 9.57
CA SER A 158 20.07 -13.50 8.28
C SER A 158 21.45 -14.17 8.11
N GLY A 159 22.23 -14.26 9.19
CA GLY A 159 23.50 -14.97 9.21
C GLY A 159 23.33 -16.46 8.95
N TYR A 160 22.40 -17.11 9.64
CA TYR A 160 22.06 -18.52 9.40
C TYR A 160 21.55 -18.73 7.96
N PHE A 161 20.65 -17.86 7.48
CA PHE A 161 20.08 -17.93 6.13
C PHE A 161 21.15 -17.81 5.03
N LYS A 162 22.25 -17.06 5.27
CA LYS A 162 23.39 -16.95 4.36
C LYS A 162 24.17 -18.27 4.23
N ARG A 163 24.17 -19.13 5.27
CA ARG A 163 24.88 -20.42 5.29
C ARG A 163 24.10 -21.54 4.61
N ILE A 164 22.78 -21.37 4.40
CA ILE A 164 21.93 -22.35 3.71
C ILE A 164 22.31 -22.41 2.22
N ASP A 165 22.24 -23.61 1.64
CA ASP A 165 22.42 -23.83 0.21
C ASP A 165 21.55 -22.89 -0.63
N ILE A 166 22.11 -22.37 -1.73
CA ILE A 166 21.46 -21.34 -2.56
C ILE A 166 20.13 -21.83 -3.17
N ARG A 167 20.03 -23.11 -3.54
CA ARG A 167 18.79 -23.69 -4.12
C ARG A 167 17.69 -23.76 -3.07
N LYS A 168 18.00 -24.25 -1.86
CA LYS A 168 17.06 -24.28 -0.74
C LYS A 168 16.56 -22.89 -0.38
N ARG A 169 17.46 -21.91 -0.35
CA ARG A 169 17.15 -20.51 -0.09
C ARG A 169 16.24 -19.88 -1.13
N LEU A 170 16.48 -20.12 -2.42
CA LEU A 170 15.62 -19.64 -3.50
C LEU A 170 14.23 -20.26 -3.45
N VAL A 171 14.14 -21.57 -3.20
CA VAL A 171 12.85 -22.26 -3.03
C VAL A 171 12.07 -21.69 -1.83
N PHE A 172 12.74 -21.45 -0.70
CA PHE A 172 12.12 -20.83 0.46
C PHE A 172 11.58 -19.44 0.14
N GLN A 173 12.38 -18.59 -0.51
CA GLN A 173 11.97 -17.24 -0.90
C GLN A 173 10.74 -17.26 -1.83
N GLN A 174 10.71 -18.17 -2.79
CA GLN A 174 9.56 -18.30 -3.70
C GLN A 174 8.29 -18.75 -2.96
N LYS A 175 8.41 -19.72 -2.05
CA LYS A 175 7.27 -20.23 -1.25
C LYS A 175 6.76 -19.18 -0.25
N SER A 176 7.65 -18.41 0.36
CA SER A 176 7.32 -17.41 1.38
C SER A 176 6.85 -16.07 0.78
N PHE A 177 7.03 -15.86 -0.53
CA PHE A 177 6.78 -14.56 -1.15
C PHE A 177 5.33 -14.09 -0.99
N SER A 178 4.35 -14.98 -1.19
CA SER A 178 2.93 -14.62 -1.04
C SER A 178 2.61 -14.14 0.38
N TYR A 179 3.13 -14.83 1.39
CA TYR A 179 2.95 -14.45 2.80
C TYR A 179 3.59 -13.10 3.09
N LEU A 180 4.81 -12.89 2.62
CA LEU A 180 5.52 -11.63 2.81
C LEU A 180 4.80 -10.47 2.11
N PHE A 181 4.26 -10.69 0.92
CA PHE A 181 3.53 -9.70 0.15
C PHE A 181 2.28 -9.22 0.90
N TYR A 182 1.44 -10.15 1.34
CA TYR A 182 0.23 -9.80 2.10
C TYR A 182 0.54 -9.26 3.49
N TYR A 183 1.52 -9.83 4.18
CA TYR A 183 1.99 -9.32 5.44
C TYR A 183 2.39 -7.84 5.33
N SER A 184 3.19 -7.50 4.32
CA SER A 184 3.61 -6.12 4.07
C SER A 184 2.43 -5.16 3.83
N ALA A 185 1.42 -5.59 3.06
CA ALA A 185 0.23 -4.80 2.80
C ALA A 185 -0.64 -4.60 4.04
N ILE A 186 -0.81 -5.65 4.87
CA ILE A 186 -1.59 -5.59 6.12
C ILE A 186 -0.89 -4.67 7.14
N ILE A 187 0.43 -4.82 7.31
CA ILE A 187 1.19 -3.94 8.22
C ILE A 187 1.11 -2.48 7.75
N PHE A 188 1.16 -2.23 6.45
CA PHE A 188 0.94 -0.89 5.90
C PHE A 188 -0.43 -0.32 6.31
N GLY A 189 -1.49 -1.11 6.20
CA GLY A 189 -2.83 -0.72 6.66
C GLY A 189 -2.90 -0.46 8.17
N LEU A 190 -2.29 -1.33 8.97
CA LEU A 190 -2.30 -1.21 10.43
C LEU A 190 -1.55 0.03 10.94
N ILE A 191 -0.41 0.38 10.35
CA ILE A 191 0.36 1.56 10.77
C ILE A 191 -0.44 2.86 10.55
N HIS A 192 -1.26 2.91 9.51
CA HIS A 192 -2.10 4.08 9.23
C HIS A 192 -3.19 4.34 10.27
N LEU A 193 -3.50 3.37 11.15
CA LEU A 193 -4.39 3.63 12.29
C LEU A 193 -3.85 4.72 13.23
N GLY A 194 -2.52 4.89 13.30
CA GLY A 194 -1.90 5.96 14.06
C GLY A 194 -2.22 7.37 13.56
N ASN A 195 -2.76 7.51 12.36
CA ASN A 195 -3.18 8.79 11.80
C ASN A 195 -4.56 9.25 12.28
N ILE A 196 -5.27 8.41 13.06
CA ILE A 196 -6.66 8.65 13.46
C ILE A 196 -6.75 8.76 14.97
N LYS A 197 -7.15 9.93 15.45
CA LYS A 197 -7.21 10.23 16.87
C LYS A 197 -8.26 9.38 17.61
N GLY A 198 -7.81 8.69 18.66
CA GLY A 198 -8.69 7.94 19.56
C GLY A 198 -9.24 6.64 18.97
N LEU A 199 -8.86 6.23 17.75
CA LEU A 199 -9.24 4.95 17.18
C LEU A 199 -8.44 3.83 17.84
N THR A 200 -9.13 2.79 18.28
CA THR A 200 -8.53 1.60 18.91
C THR A 200 -8.88 0.33 18.15
N LEU A 201 -8.15 -0.75 18.38
CA LEU A 201 -8.42 -2.05 17.76
C LEU A 201 -9.75 -2.67 18.19
N SER A 202 -10.35 -2.20 19.29
CA SER A 202 -11.66 -2.63 19.77
C SER A 202 -12.84 -1.93 19.08
N ASP A 203 -12.59 -0.83 18.38
CA ASP A 203 -13.60 -0.10 17.63
C ASP A 203 -13.88 -0.77 16.28
N PRO A 204 -15.14 -1.05 15.91
CA PRO A 204 -15.46 -1.67 14.61
C PRO A 204 -14.98 -0.87 13.41
N ALA A 205 -14.89 0.46 13.53
CA ALA A 205 -14.42 1.36 12.49
C ALA A 205 -12.98 1.06 12.04
N PHE A 206 -12.13 0.48 12.93
CA PHE A 206 -10.73 0.20 12.58
C PHE A 206 -10.62 -0.69 11.34
N ILE A 207 -11.57 -1.62 11.14
CA ILE A 207 -11.58 -2.54 10.00
C ILE A 207 -11.67 -1.76 8.67
N LEU A 208 -12.53 -0.74 8.61
CA LEU A 208 -12.71 0.08 7.40
C LEU A 208 -11.41 0.80 7.01
N PHE A 209 -10.74 1.40 8.00
CA PHE A 209 -9.49 2.12 7.77
C PHE A 209 -8.35 1.16 7.36
N VAL A 210 -8.22 0.02 8.06
CA VAL A 210 -7.19 -0.99 7.74
C VAL A 210 -7.42 -1.58 6.36
N ILE A 211 -8.64 -1.95 6.00
CA ILE A 211 -8.96 -2.54 4.69
C ILE A 211 -8.65 -1.55 3.56
N SER A 212 -9.02 -0.28 3.71
CA SER A 212 -8.72 0.75 2.70
C SER A 212 -7.22 0.84 2.43
N GLN A 213 -6.43 1.05 3.47
CA GLN A 213 -4.98 1.19 3.34
C GLN A 213 -4.29 -0.12 2.92
N THR A 214 -4.79 -1.27 3.38
CA THR A 214 -4.29 -2.58 2.93
C THR A 214 -4.51 -2.78 1.44
N PHE A 215 -5.66 -2.38 0.90
CA PHE A 215 -5.98 -2.49 -0.53
C PHE A 215 -5.02 -1.63 -1.37
N THR A 216 -4.81 -0.36 -0.99
CA THR A 216 -3.78 0.50 -1.61
C THR A 216 -2.40 -0.15 -1.48
N GLY A 217 -2.08 -0.72 -0.32
CA GLY A 217 -0.84 -1.47 -0.09
C GLY A 217 -0.62 -2.63 -1.05
N ILE A 218 -1.67 -3.34 -1.40
CA ILE A 218 -1.67 -4.44 -2.38
C ILE A 218 -1.43 -3.92 -3.80
N SER A 219 -2.12 -2.87 -4.22
CA SER A 219 -1.98 -2.25 -5.53
C SER A 219 -0.56 -1.73 -5.76
N LEU A 220 -0.03 -0.98 -4.78
CA LEU A 220 1.34 -0.47 -4.80
C LEU A 220 2.37 -1.61 -4.81
N GLY A 221 2.12 -2.67 -4.02
CA GLY A 221 2.95 -3.87 -4.00
C GLY A 221 3.00 -4.58 -5.36
N PHE A 222 1.88 -4.68 -6.07
CA PHE A 222 1.84 -5.25 -7.44
C PHE A 222 2.67 -4.41 -8.41
N ILE A 223 2.51 -3.08 -8.44
CA ILE A 223 3.33 -2.17 -9.27
C ILE A 223 4.80 -2.32 -8.92
N ARG A 224 5.15 -2.36 -7.62
CA ARG A 224 6.52 -2.59 -7.16
C ARG A 224 7.12 -3.88 -7.71
N VAL A 225 6.37 -4.96 -7.65
CA VAL A 225 6.85 -6.28 -8.09
C VAL A 225 6.97 -6.34 -9.61
N LYS A 226 6.06 -5.70 -10.34
CA LYS A 226 6.00 -5.77 -11.80
C LYS A 226 6.89 -4.76 -12.51
N TYR A 227 6.99 -3.53 -11.99
CA TYR A 227 7.66 -2.42 -12.67
C TYR A 227 8.81 -1.79 -11.87
N GLY A 228 8.81 -1.86 -10.56
CA GLY A 228 9.88 -1.34 -9.71
C GLY A 228 9.44 -0.29 -8.71
N LEU A 229 10.38 0.13 -7.84
CA LEU A 229 10.07 1.00 -6.70
C LEU A 229 9.65 2.41 -7.12
N GLY A 230 10.33 3.00 -8.08
CA GLY A 230 10.02 4.36 -8.53
C GLY A 230 8.58 4.51 -9.04
N TYR A 231 8.05 3.48 -9.71
CA TYR A 231 6.66 3.50 -10.20
C TYR A 231 5.63 3.27 -9.09
N SER A 232 6.00 2.51 -8.06
CA SER A 232 5.18 2.39 -6.85
C SER A 232 5.10 3.72 -6.09
N ILE A 233 6.24 4.41 -5.92
CA ILE A 233 6.30 5.77 -5.34
C ILE A 233 5.44 6.74 -6.16
N LEU A 234 5.57 6.70 -7.48
CA LEU A 234 4.81 7.60 -8.36
C LEU A 234 3.31 7.37 -8.28
N LEU A 235 2.86 6.11 -8.29
CA LEU A 235 1.43 5.78 -8.13
C LEU A 235 0.90 6.23 -6.77
N HIS A 236 1.66 6.00 -5.71
CA HIS A 236 1.31 6.42 -4.35
C HIS A 236 1.21 7.96 -4.24
N GLY A 237 2.19 8.68 -4.80
CA GLY A 237 2.15 10.14 -4.85
C GLY A 237 0.94 10.68 -5.62
N PHE A 238 0.57 10.08 -6.75
CA PHE A 238 -0.62 10.46 -7.49
C PHE A 238 -1.91 10.18 -6.72
N PHE A 239 -2.02 9.05 -6.04
CA PHE A 239 -3.16 8.73 -5.19
C PHE A 239 -3.33 9.78 -4.09
N ASN A 240 -2.27 10.07 -3.35
CA ASN A 240 -2.28 11.08 -2.28
C ASN A 240 -2.56 12.48 -2.83
N PHE A 241 -2.00 12.84 -4.00
CA PHE A 241 -2.26 14.12 -4.64
C PHE A 241 -3.73 14.33 -4.94
N ILE A 242 -4.41 13.32 -5.50
CA ILE A 242 -5.86 13.41 -5.77
C ILE A 242 -6.65 13.55 -4.47
N LEU A 243 -6.30 12.80 -3.42
CA LEU A 243 -6.99 12.90 -2.13
C LEU A 243 -6.81 14.29 -1.50
N VAL A 244 -5.59 14.87 -1.55
CA VAL A 244 -5.35 16.24 -1.06
C VAL A 244 -6.17 17.26 -1.85
N LEU A 245 -6.23 17.13 -3.18
CA LEU A 245 -7.06 18.02 -3.99
C LEU A 245 -8.55 17.90 -3.63
N LEU A 246 -9.06 16.67 -3.48
CA LEU A 246 -10.44 16.46 -3.06
C LEU A 246 -10.73 17.11 -1.70
N THR A 247 -9.81 16.99 -0.74
CA THR A 247 -9.96 17.66 0.57
C THR A 247 -9.98 19.19 0.43
N VAL A 248 -9.14 19.78 -0.43
CA VAL A 248 -9.09 21.24 -0.63
C VAL A 248 -10.37 21.78 -1.28
N PHE A 249 -10.97 21.02 -2.21
CA PHE A 249 -12.14 21.50 -2.96
C PHE A 249 -13.50 21.18 -2.33
N PHE A 250 -13.58 20.20 -1.44
CA PHE A 250 -14.84 19.70 -0.89
C PHE A 250 -14.93 19.74 0.65
N CYS A 251 -13.87 20.09 1.35
CA CYS A 251 -13.84 20.33 2.80
C CYS A 251 -13.34 21.73 3.13
#